data_a36614cbd74949f1fd972ef0af304cce
#
_entry.id   a36614cbd74949f1fd972ef0af304cce
#
_cell.length_a   1.000
_cell.length_b   1.000
_cell.length_c   1.000
_cell.angle_alpha   90.00
_cell.angle_beta   90.00
_cell.angle_gamma   90.00
#
_symmetry.space_group_name_H-M   'P 1'
#
loop_
_entity.id
_entity.type
_entity.pdbx_description
1 polymer ?
#
loop_
_entity_poly.entity_id
_entity_poly.type
_entity_poly.pdbx_seq_one_letter_code
_entity_poly.pdbx_strand_id
1 'polypeptide(L)'
;MSDKTVAVLGATGVVGQQMLQCLEERDFPVGRLVPLASQRSVDAGRTVSFAGEEVPVALAAPDAFEGVDIVLGAADDATARALLPEAVRRGAVCVDNSHAFRMDADVPLVVPEINAADIASHHGIIANPNCATIIGLVPVWPLHQ
;
A
#
# COMPACT_ATOMS: atom_id res chain seq x y z
N MET A 1 14.19 -13.42 -6.46
CA MET A 1 14.08 -12.02 -5.98
C MET A 1 14.49 -12.03 -4.52
N SER A 2 15.18 -11.00 -4.02
CA SER A 2 15.46 -10.89 -2.59
C SER A 2 14.15 -10.58 -1.85
N ASP A 3 13.96 -11.18 -0.67
CA ASP A 3 12.80 -10.94 0.18
C ASP A 3 12.71 -9.45 0.53
N LYS A 4 11.48 -8.92 0.55
CA LYS A 4 11.19 -7.51 0.77
C LYS A 4 10.64 -7.25 2.16
N THR A 5 10.97 -6.11 2.74
CA THR A 5 10.26 -5.58 3.90
C THR A 5 9.05 -4.79 3.38
N VAL A 6 7.85 -5.28 3.68
CA VAL A 6 6.59 -4.69 3.23
C VAL A 6 5.82 -4.14 4.43
N ALA A 7 5.47 -2.86 4.39
CA ALA A 7 4.56 -2.26 5.35
C ALA A 7 3.15 -2.16 4.75
N VAL A 8 2.14 -2.40 5.58
CA VAL A 8 0.73 -2.15 5.24
C VAL A 8 0.20 -1.07 6.18
N LEU A 9 0.03 0.14 5.66
CA LEU A 9 -0.51 1.27 6.41
C LEU A 9 -2.04 1.18 6.44
N GLY A 10 -2.62 1.04 7.63
CA GLY A 10 -4.04 0.74 7.80
C GLY A 10 -4.36 -0.76 7.78
N ALA A 11 -3.42 -1.58 8.23
CA ALA A 11 -3.48 -3.05 8.17
C ALA A 11 -4.72 -3.67 8.85
N THR A 12 -5.31 -3.01 9.84
CA THR A 12 -6.50 -3.51 10.56
C THR A 12 -7.83 -3.19 9.87
N GLY A 13 -7.81 -2.38 8.81
CA GLY A 13 -8.98 -2.04 8.00
C GLY A 13 -9.31 -3.12 6.98
N VAL A 14 -10.51 -3.05 6.38
CA VAL A 14 -10.96 -4.02 5.37
C VAL A 14 -10.00 -4.08 4.18
N VAL A 15 -9.58 -2.92 3.66
CA VAL A 15 -8.66 -2.86 2.51
C VAL A 15 -7.27 -3.39 2.88
N GLY A 16 -6.75 -3.03 4.07
CA GLY A 16 -5.47 -3.54 4.55
C GLY A 16 -5.44 -5.06 4.68
N GLN A 17 -6.52 -5.65 5.21
CA GLN A 17 -6.68 -7.11 5.28
C GLN A 17 -6.69 -7.77 3.90
N GLN A 18 -7.38 -7.17 2.92
CA GLN A 18 -7.36 -7.65 1.54
C GLN A 18 -5.97 -7.54 0.89
N MET A 19 -5.21 -6.48 1.19
CA MET A 19 -3.82 -6.35 0.73
C MET A 19 -2.94 -7.48 1.28
N LEU A 20 -3.08 -7.82 2.56
CA LEU A 20 -2.37 -8.95 3.17
C LEU A 20 -2.72 -10.26 2.47
N GLN A 21 -4.00 -10.53 2.28
CA GLN A 21 -4.46 -11.71 1.55
C GLN A 21 -3.90 -11.77 0.13
N CYS A 22 -3.92 -10.66 -0.61
CA CYS A 22 -3.36 -10.59 -1.96
C CYS A 22 -1.84 -10.87 -2.00
N LEU A 23 -1.08 -10.44 -1.00
CA LEU A 23 0.34 -10.76 -0.90
C LEU A 23 0.56 -12.26 -0.75
N GLU A 24 -0.25 -12.94 0.06
CA GLU A 24 -0.20 -14.40 0.24
C GLU A 24 -0.63 -15.14 -1.02
N GLU A 25 -1.79 -14.80 -1.60
CA GLU A 25 -2.35 -15.46 -2.80
C GLU A 25 -1.43 -15.35 -4.03
N ARG A 26 -0.58 -14.32 -4.06
CA ARG A 26 0.36 -14.07 -5.16
C ARG A 26 1.78 -14.52 -4.86
N ASP A 27 2.01 -15.20 -3.76
CA ASP A 27 3.34 -15.64 -3.31
C ASP A 27 4.36 -14.49 -3.38
N PHE A 28 3.94 -13.27 -2.99
CA PHE A 28 4.83 -12.12 -3.01
C PHE A 28 5.96 -12.32 -2.00
N PRO A 29 7.24 -12.06 -2.35
CA PRO A 29 8.39 -12.39 -1.52
C PRO A 29 8.53 -11.41 -0.34
N VAL A 30 7.67 -11.56 0.67
CA VAL A 30 7.71 -10.80 1.91
C VAL A 30 8.65 -11.48 2.89
N GLY A 31 9.82 -10.89 3.11
CA GLY A 31 10.75 -11.35 4.14
C GLY A 31 10.43 -10.82 5.53
N ARG A 32 9.84 -9.61 5.59
CA ARG A 32 9.34 -9.00 6.82
C ARG A 32 8.06 -8.20 6.56
N LEU A 33 7.02 -8.50 7.32
CA LEU A 33 5.79 -7.71 7.33
C LEU A 33 5.81 -6.68 8.46
N VAL A 34 5.40 -5.44 8.17
CA VAL A 34 5.24 -4.34 9.13
C VAL A 34 3.79 -3.85 9.05
N PRO A 35 2.85 -4.43 9.81
CA PRO A 35 1.47 -4.01 9.79
C PRO A 35 1.29 -2.76 10.67
N LEU A 36 0.93 -1.63 10.06
CA LEU A 36 0.81 -0.34 10.71
C LEU A 36 -0.66 0.03 10.92
N ALA A 37 -0.97 0.52 12.13
CA ALA A 37 -2.31 0.88 12.52
C ALA A 37 -2.33 2.11 13.46
N SER A 38 -3.54 2.58 13.79
CA SER A 38 -3.72 3.68 14.73
C SER A 38 -3.32 3.30 16.16
N GLN A 39 -3.01 4.30 16.99
CA GLN A 39 -2.72 4.12 18.42
C GLN A 39 -3.81 3.28 19.13
N ARG A 40 -5.08 3.54 18.82
CA ARG A 40 -6.21 2.76 19.37
C ARG A 40 -6.09 1.26 19.08
N SER A 41 -5.64 0.89 17.89
CA SER A 41 -5.46 -0.53 17.52
C SER A 41 -4.29 -1.16 18.26
N VAL A 42 -3.21 -0.41 18.43
CA VAL A 42 -2.02 -0.84 19.20
C VAL A 42 -2.38 -1.04 20.68
N ASP A 43 -3.05 -0.06 21.29
CA ASP A 43 -3.48 -0.13 22.68
C ASP A 43 -4.46 -1.29 22.95
N ALA A 44 -5.25 -1.65 21.95
CA ALA A 44 -6.15 -2.81 21.98
C ALA A 44 -5.44 -4.15 21.74
N GLY A 45 -4.12 -4.16 21.54
CA GLY A 45 -3.35 -5.37 21.28
C GLY A 45 -3.76 -6.10 20.00
N ARG A 46 -4.20 -5.36 18.95
CA ARG A 46 -4.64 -6.01 17.71
C ARG A 46 -3.50 -6.67 16.97
N THR A 47 -3.84 -7.76 16.30
CA THR A 47 -2.95 -8.50 15.40
C THR A 47 -3.54 -8.53 14.00
N VAL A 48 -2.75 -8.94 13.03
CA VAL A 48 -3.18 -9.36 11.70
C VAL A 48 -2.64 -10.76 11.43
N SER A 49 -3.40 -11.57 10.72
CA SER A 49 -2.94 -12.90 10.29
C SER A 49 -2.17 -12.75 8.97
N PHE A 50 -0.97 -13.33 8.89
CA PHE A 50 -0.17 -13.37 7.67
C PHE A 50 0.75 -14.60 7.68
N ALA A 51 0.79 -15.35 6.58
CA ALA A 51 1.58 -16.57 6.42
C ALA A 51 1.36 -17.62 7.54
N GLY A 52 0.14 -17.68 8.07
CA GLY A 52 -0.23 -18.58 9.15
C GLY A 52 0.19 -18.12 10.56
N GLU A 53 0.72 -16.91 10.69
CA GLU A 53 1.16 -16.33 11.97
C GLU A 53 0.32 -15.09 12.32
N GLU A 54 0.14 -14.85 13.63
CA GLU A 54 -0.46 -13.63 14.17
C GLU A 54 0.62 -12.57 14.38
N VAL A 55 0.61 -11.52 13.56
CA VAL A 55 1.60 -10.43 13.63
C VAL A 55 0.99 -9.25 14.37
N PRO A 56 1.58 -8.80 15.50
CA PRO A 56 1.08 -7.64 16.23
C PRO A 56 1.23 -6.36 15.36
N VAL A 57 0.22 -5.49 15.42
CA VAL A 57 0.29 -4.23 14.72
C VAL A 57 1.18 -3.23 15.45
N ALA A 58 1.92 -2.42 14.71
CA ALA A 58 2.71 -1.31 15.22
C ALA A 58 2.00 0.03 14.96
N LEU A 59 2.40 1.06 15.71
CA LEU A 59 1.90 2.41 15.49
C LEU A 59 2.33 2.95 14.13
N ALA A 60 1.37 3.48 13.39
CA ALA A 60 1.64 4.22 12.16
C ALA A 60 2.32 5.57 12.50
N ALA A 61 3.64 5.60 12.44
CA ALA A 61 4.48 6.74 12.74
C ALA A 61 5.65 6.80 11.75
N PRO A 62 6.29 7.98 11.56
CA PRO A 62 7.41 8.11 10.62
C PRO A 62 8.51 7.08 10.81
N ASP A 63 8.88 6.78 12.05
CA ASP A 63 9.99 5.86 12.36
C ASP A 63 9.68 4.39 12.01
N ALA A 64 8.39 4.04 11.89
CA ALA A 64 7.98 2.69 11.52
C ALA A 64 8.36 2.29 10.09
N PHE A 65 8.76 3.25 9.25
CA PHE A 65 9.20 3.00 7.87
C PHE A 65 10.72 2.76 7.74
N GLU A 66 11.44 2.69 8.83
CA GLU A 66 12.88 2.40 8.78
C GLU A 66 13.16 1.01 8.21
N GLY A 67 13.94 0.96 7.12
CA GLY A 67 14.26 -0.28 6.43
C GLY A 67 13.08 -0.96 5.72
N VAL A 68 12.00 -0.22 5.44
CA VAL A 68 10.88 -0.68 4.63
C VAL A 68 11.18 -0.46 3.15
N ASP A 69 11.00 -1.49 2.32
CA ASP A 69 11.16 -1.40 0.87
C ASP A 69 9.87 -0.90 0.19
N ILE A 70 8.73 -1.41 0.62
CA ILE A 70 7.43 -1.16 -0.02
C ILE A 70 6.39 -0.83 1.04
N VAL A 71 5.59 0.21 0.80
CA VAL A 71 4.40 0.53 1.61
C VAL A 71 3.15 0.36 0.77
N LEU A 72 2.20 -0.43 1.26
CA LEU A 72 0.84 -0.50 0.73
C LEU A 72 -0.07 0.40 1.59
N GLY A 73 -0.58 1.47 0.99
CA GLY A 73 -1.41 2.47 1.66
C GLY A 73 -2.89 2.11 1.63
N ALA A 74 -3.46 1.78 2.79
CA ALA A 74 -4.88 1.49 3.01
C ALA A 74 -5.48 2.38 4.11
N ALA A 75 -4.89 3.53 4.38
CA ALA A 75 -5.35 4.51 5.34
C ALA A 75 -6.21 5.61 4.69
N ASP A 76 -6.74 6.51 5.50
CA ASP A 76 -7.42 7.72 5.03
C ASP A 76 -6.45 8.73 4.42
N ASP A 77 -7.00 9.72 3.68
CA ASP A 77 -6.23 10.72 2.95
C ASP A 77 -5.31 11.55 3.85
N ALA A 78 -5.76 11.91 5.05
CA ALA A 78 -4.96 12.72 5.98
C ALA A 78 -3.74 11.93 6.47
N THR A 79 -3.94 10.67 6.83
CA THR A 79 -2.87 9.76 7.24
C THR A 79 -1.90 9.47 6.09
N ALA A 80 -2.42 9.23 4.88
CA ALA A 80 -1.59 9.01 3.69
C ALA A 80 -0.74 10.25 3.38
N ARG A 81 -1.32 11.45 3.35
CA ARG A 81 -0.60 12.72 3.15
C ARG A 81 0.49 12.98 4.19
N ALA A 82 0.24 12.60 5.44
CA ALA A 82 1.21 12.80 6.51
C ALA A 82 2.37 11.81 6.48
N LEU A 83 2.09 10.53 6.17
CA LEU A 83 3.03 9.44 6.41
C LEU A 83 3.73 8.90 5.16
N LEU A 84 3.07 8.86 3.99
CA LEU A 84 3.72 8.29 2.79
C LEU A 84 4.93 9.10 2.31
N PRO A 85 4.95 10.44 2.33
CA PRO A 85 6.17 11.19 2.04
C PRO A 85 7.32 10.91 3.02
N GLU A 86 7.01 10.58 4.28
CA GLU A 86 8.02 10.16 5.27
C GLU A 86 8.62 8.80 4.92
N ALA A 87 7.79 7.86 4.46
CA ALA A 87 8.25 6.56 3.99
C ALA A 87 9.18 6.70 2.77
N VAL A 88 8.80 7.56 1.81
CA VAL A 88 9.63 7.85 0.63
C VAL A 88 10.99 8.44 1.01
N ARG A 89 11.02 9.38 1.97
CA ARG A 89 12.30 9.93 2.48
C ARG A 89 13.23 8.88 3.10
N ARG A 90 12.67 7.77 3.57
CA ARG A 90 13.41 6.62 4.11
C ARG A 90 13.72 5.54 3.06
N GLY A 91 13.42 5.81 1.79
CA GLY A 91 13.77 4.95 0.66
C GLY A 91 12.69 3.94 0.25
N ALA A 92 11.51 3.97 0.85
CA ALA A 92 10.41 3.10 0.46
C ALA A 92 9.72 3.58 -0.82
N VAL A 93 9.16 2.64 -1.58
CA VAL A 93 8.18 2.92 -2.64
C VAL A 93 6.79 2.67 -2.08
N CYS A 94 5.89 3.64 -2.25
CA CYS A 94 4.53 3.59 -1.72
C CYS A 94 3.52 3.37 -2.85
N VAL A 95 2.64 2.38 -2.70
CA VAL A 95 1.44 2.21 -3.53
C VAL A 95 0.24 2.60 -2.69
N ASP A 96 -0.39 3.72 -3.05
CA ASP A 96 -1.45 4.33 -2.24
C ASP A 96 -2.85 4.11 -2.82
N ASN A 97 -3.74 3.58 -2.01
CA ASN A 97 -5.15 3.36 -2.37
C ASN A 97 -6.08 4.49 -1.90
N SER A 98 -5.57 5.53 -1.23
CA SER A 98 -6.36 6.70 -0.83
C SER A 98 -6.62 7.65 -2.01
N HIS A 99 -7.39 8.71 -1.79
CA HIS A 99 -7.54 9.79 -2.77
C HIS A 99 -6.40 10.80 -2.72
N ALA A 100 -5.56 10.72 -1.69
CA ALA A 100 -4.62 11.76 -1.35
C ALA A 100 -3.76 12.25 -2.53
N PHE A 101 -3.24 11.33 -3.33
CA PHE A 101 -2.25 11.65 -4.37
C PHE A 101 -2.77 11.51 -5.80
N ARG A 102 -4.04 11.10 -6.00
CA ARG A 102 -4.57 10.79 -7.34
C ARG A 102 -4.55 11.95 -8.33
N MET A 103 -4.61 13.17 -7.84
CA MET A 103 -4.63 14.39 -8.67
C MET A 103 -3.30 15.13 -8.66
N ASP A 104 -2.28 14.60 -8.02
CA ASP A 104 -0.96 15.22 -7.98
C ASP A 104 -0.23 14.96 -9.31
N ALA A 105 0.23 16.04 -9.97
CA ALA A 105 0.83 15.95 -11.30
C ALA A 105 2.10 15.08 -11.39
N ASP A 106 2.82 14.99 -10.27
CA ASP A 106 4.08 14.23 -10.17
C ASP A 106 3.89 12.80 -9.65
N VAL A 107 2.63 12.36 -9.46
CA VAL A 107 2.31 11.03 -8.98
C VAL A 107 1.56 10.25 -10.06
N PRO A 108 2.11 9.16 -10.60
CA PRO A 108 1.43 8.37 -11.60
C PRO A 108 0.19 7.68 -11.01
N LEU A 109 -0.93 7.77 -11.71
CA LEU A 109 -2.18 7.09 -11.42
C LEU A 109 -2.25 5.84 -12.29
N VAL A 110 -2.11 4.65 -11.70
CA VAL A 110 -1.81 3.43 -12.45
C VAL A 110 -2.88 2.35 -12.30
N VAL A 111 -3.31 1.81 -13.43
CA VAL A 111 -3.97 0.50 -13.56
C VAL A 111 -3.02 -0.39 -14.36
N PRO A 112 -2.35 -1.38 -13.74
CA PRO A 112 -1.27 -2.12 -14.41
C PRO A 112 -1.65 -2.77 -15.73
N GLU A 113 -2.89 -3.23 -15.89
CA GLU A 113 -3.40 -3.82 -17.11
C GLU A 113 -3.52 -2.80 -18.27
N ILE A 114 -3.47 -1.50 -17.98
CA ILE A 114 -3.71 -0.42 -18.95
C ILE A 114 -2.45 0.40 -19.18
N ASN A 115 -1.80 0.86 -18.11
CA ASN A 115 -0.72 1.83 -18.19
C ASN A 115 0.46 1.49 -17.24
N ALA A 116 0.84 0.21 -17.14
CA ALA A 116 1.95 -0.22 -16.30
C ALA A 116 3.26 0.54 -16.54
N ALA A 117 3.49 1.01 -17.77
CA ALA A 117 4.71 1.76 -18.13
C ALA A 117 4.83 3.09 -17.34
N ASP A 118 3.71 3.68 -16.92
CA ASP A 118 3.70 4.94 -16.18
C ASP A 118 4.31 4.80 -14.77
N ILE A 119 4.40 3.57 -14.25
CA ILE A 119 5.11 3.28 -13.00
C ILE A 119 6.54 3.82 -13.04
N ALA A 120 7.22 3.76 -14.19
CA ALA A 120 8.60 4.23 -14.31
C ALA A 120 8.79 5.73 -14.04
N SER A 121 7.72 6.51 -14.06
CA SER A 121 7.76 7.96 -13.79
C SER A 121 7.57 8.33 -12.33
N HIS A 122 7.39 7.35 -11.40
CA HIS A 122 7.14 7.66 -9.99
C HIS A 122 8.36 8.28 -9.30
N HIS A 123 8.09 9.16 -8.33
CA HIS A 123 9.08 9.75 -7.43
C HIS A 123 8.94 9.19 -5.99
N GLY A 124 8.58 7.91 -5.88
CA GLY A 124 8.41 7.19 -4.62
C GLY A 124 6.95 6.88 -4.25
N ILE A 125 5.97 7.61 -4.81
CA ILE A 125 4.55 7.33 -4.61
C ILE A 125 3.91 6.97 -5.96
N ILE A 126 3.07 5.93 -5.95
CA ILE A 126 2.24 5.47 -7.05
C ILE A 126 0.80 5.47 -6.54
N ALA A 127 -0.09 6.18 -7.21
CA ALA A 127 -1.50 6.23 -6.81
C ALA A 127 -2.30 5.12 -7.52
N ASN A 128 -3.19 4.50 -6.76
CA ASN A 128 -4.15 3.53 -7.25
C ASN A 128 -5.51 4.23 -7.46
N PRO A 129 -6.17 4.10 -8.63
CA PRO A 129 -7.48 4.70 -8.86
C PRO A 129 -8.57 4.17 -7.92
N ASN A 130 -9.74 4.80 -7.96
CA ASN A 130 -10.90 4.31 -7.24
C ASN A 130 -11.26 2.88 -7.68
N CYS A 131 -11.63 2.02 -6.73
CA CYS A 131 -11.94 0.61 -6.97
C CYS A 131 -13.03 0.40 -8.03
N ALA A 132 -14.11 1.18 -8.00
CA ALA A 132 -15.18 1.10 -9.00
C ALA A 132 -14.67 1.50 -10.40
N THR A 133 -13.77 2.47 -10.48
CA THR A 133 -13.12 2.86 -11.74
C THR A 133 -12.30 1.72 -12.31
N ILE A 134 -11.47 1.07 -11.50
CA ILE A 134 -10.65 -0.07 -11.95
C ILE A 134 -11.52 -1.22 -12.42
N ILE A 135 -12.55 -1.59 -11.63
CA ILE A 135 -13.49 -2.66 -11.98
C ILE A 135 -14.19 -2.38 -13.32
N GLY A 136 -14.51 -1.12 -13.62
CA GLY A 136 -15.10 -0.73 -14.90
C GLY A 136 -14.11 -0.68 -16.06
N LEU A 137 -12.90 -0.18 -15.81
CA LEU A 137 -11.90 0.02 -16.87
C LEU A 137 -11.30 -1.28 -17.40
N VAL A 138 -10.93 -2.21 -16.52
CA VAL A 138 -10.24 -3.46 -16.91
C VAL A 138 -11.02 -4.27 -17.94
N PRO A 139 -12.32 -4.57 -17.76
CA PRO A 139 -13.09 -5.32 -18.76
C PRO A 139 -13.41 -4.53 -20.05
N VAL A 140 -13.44 -3.19 -19.98
CA VAL A 140 -13.74 -2.34 -21.16
C VAL A 140 -12.49 -2.05 -21.97
N TRP A 141 -11.31 -2.11 -21.38
CA TRP A 141 -10.04 -1.77 -22.03
C TRP A 141 -9.80 -2.53 -23.35
N PRO A 142 -10.02 -3.86 -23.45
CA PRO A 142 -9.85 -4.59 -24.71
C PRO A 142 -10.78 -4.11 -25.86
N LEU A 143 -11.87 -3.41 -25.53
CA LEU A 143 -12.79 -2.86 -26.52
C LEU A 143 -12.30 -1.49 -27.05
N HIS A 144 -11.36 -0.87 -26.37
CA HIS A 144 -10.77 0.43 -26.74
C HIS A 144 -9.55 0.28 -27.67
N GLN A 145 -8.91 -0.88 -27.64
CA GLN A 145 -7.79 -1.23 -28.53
C GLN A 145 -8.27 -1.59 -29.94
#